data_68262283b7e35fe0baa146bd1344d5a7
#
_entry.id   68262283b7e35fe0baa146bd1344d5a7
#
_cell.length_a   1.000
_cell.length_b   1.000
_cell.length_c   1.000
_cell.angle_alpha   90.00
_cell.angle_beta   90.00
_cell.angle_gamma   90.00
#
_symmetry.space_group_name_H-M   'P 1'
#
loop_
_entity.id
_entity.type
_entity.pdbx_description
1 polymer ?
#
loop_
_entity_poly.entity_id
_entity_poly.type
_entity_poly.pdbx_seq_one_letter_code
_entity_poly.pdbx_strand_id
1 'polypeptide(L)'
;MYKETGSEVTLMTDELCLQVDKKGGAICFRTQDKKLVLEERGREGRGFEKASSGGLQVRQYLAFQKGEKVYGLSREKEKILDLRGSARYLSGNSREVHLPLMFSGKGYGIVPAAGAPVIFCDIAAYGTGILMENAEQIDYYFIAGRQKDEIVDAWLRLCGNFFNA
;
A
#
# COMPACT_ATOMS: atom_id res chain seq x y z
N MET A 1 -13.97 1.13 17.22
CA MET A 1 -13.50 0.95 18.64
C MET A 1 -12.01 1.22 18.70
N TYR A 2 -11.54 1.86 19.76
CA TYR A 2 -10.13 2.12 20.01
C TYR A 2 -9.69 1.42 21.30
N LYS A 3 -8.53 0.79 21.27
CA LYS A 3 -7.89 0.18 22.44
C LYS A 3 -6.40 0.44 22.40
N GLU A 4 -5.82 0.80 23.53
CA GLU A 4 -4.39 1.07 23.65
C GLU A 4 -3.82 0.30 24.86
N THR A 5 -2.63 -0.23 24.65
CA THR A 5 -1.82 -0.89 25.67
C THR A 5 -0.43 -0.23 25.72
N GLY A 6 0.46 -0.71 26.61
CA GLY A 6 1.86 -0.22 26.65
C GLY A 6 2.63 -0.45 25.32
N SER A 7 2.31 -1.50 24.59
CA SER A 7 3.05 -1.93 23.39
C SER A 7 2.31 -1.78 22.06
N GLU A 8 0.99 -1.64 22.08
CA GLU A 8 0.14 -1.72 20.90
C GLU A 8 -1.01 -0.72 20.94
N VAL A 9 -1.37 -0.20 19.76
CA VAL A 9 -2.64 0.50 19.51
C VAL A 9 -3.48 -0.37 18.58
N THR A 10 -4.74 -0.59 18.92
CA THR A 10 -5.70 -1.31 18.09
C THR A 10 -6.86 -0.39 17.71
N LEU A 11 -7.11 -0.26 16.41
CA LEU A 11 -8.28 0.41 15.85
C LEU A 11 -9.19 -0.64 15.21
N MET A 12 -10.49 -0.59 15.47
CA MET A 12 -11.45 -1.53 14.91
C MET A 12 -12.61 -0.79 14.27
N THR A 13 -12.92 -1.16 13.05
CA THR A 13 -14.15 -0.83 12.33
C THR A 13 -15.05 -2.06 12.26
N ASP A 14 -16.16 -2.00 11.56
CA ASP A 14 -17.06 -3.15 11.39
C ASP A 14 -16.46 -4.26 10.49
N GLU A 15 -15.43 -3.97 9.73
CA GLU A 15 -14.83 -4.92 8.80
C GLU A 15 -13.34 -5.20 9.04
N LEU A 16 -12.64 -4.27 9.67
CA LEU A 16 -11.18 -4.30 9.78
C LEU A 16 -10.71 -4.06 11.22
N CYS A 17 -9.68 -4.80 11.59
CA CYS A 17 -8.90 -4.57 12.81
C CYS A 17 -7.48 -4.18 12.41
N LEU A 18 -7.05 -3.00 12.83
CA LEU A 18 -5.74 -2.42 12.60
C LEU A 18 -4.95 -2.45 13.90
N GLN A 19 -3.80 -3.07 13.90
CA GLN A 19 -2.90 -3.15 15.05
C GLN A 19 -1.60 -2.43 14.71
N VAL A 20 -1.19 -1.50 15.57
CA VAL A 20 0.05 -0.74 15.41
C VAL A 20 0.99 -1.10 16.56
N ASP A 21 2.14 -1.64 16.26
CA ASP A 21 3.22 -1.85 17.23
C ASP A 21 3.88 -0.51 17.58
N LYS A 22 3.82 -0.09 18.83
CA LYS A 22 4.39 1.19 19.28
C LYS A 22 5.91 1.25 19.22
N LYS A 23 6.59 0.13 19.30
CA LYS A 23 8.04 0.05 19.30
C LYS A 23 8.63 0.18 17.89
N GLY A 24 8.04 -0.51 16.94
CA GLY A 24 8.51 -0.56 15.54
C GLY A 24 7.69 0.27 14.57
N GLY A 25 6.49 0.70 14.99
CA GLY A 25 5.55 1.43 14.14
C GLY A 25 4.93 0.57 13.03
N ALA A 26 5.14 -0.76 13.03
CA ALA A 26 4.54 -1.65 12.04
C ALA A 26 3.03 -1.72 12.20
N ILE A 27 2.33 -1.75 11.07
CA ILE A 27 0.89 -1.89 11.01
C ILE A 27 0.55 -3.29 10.54
N CYS A 28 -0.37 -3.93 11.24
CA CYS A 28 -0.93 -5.23 10.90
C CYS A 28 -2.42 -5.07 10.65
N PHE A 29 -2.88 -5.42 9.46
CA PHE A 29 -4.28 -5.40 9.05
C PHE A 29 -4.87 -6.79 9.20
N ARG A 30 -5.99 -6.90 9.90
CA ARG A 30 -6.71 -8.15 10.15
C ARG A 30 -8.19 -7.98 9.88
N THR A 31 -8.86 -9.08 9.58
CA THR A 31 -10.32 -9.15 9.57
C THR A 31 -10.86 -9.13 11.01
N GLN A 32 -12.19 -9.01 11.18
CA GLN A 32 -12.83 -9.08 12.49
C GLN A 32 -12.58 -10.41 13.21
N ASP A 33 -12.53 -11.52 12.49
CA ASP A 33 -12.17 -12.84 13.01
C ASP A 33 -10.64 -13.05 13.15
N LYS A 34 -9.88 -11.94 13.18
CA LYS A 34 -8.44 -11.87 13.45
C LYS A 34 -7.54 -12.58 12.42
N LYS A 35 -8.04 -12.92 11.25
CA LYS A 35 -7.21 -13.43 10.16
C LYS A 35 -6.32 -12.31 9.63
N LEU A 36 -5.06 -12.63 9.40
CA LEU A 36 -4.11 -11.72 8.79
C LEU A 36 -4.53 -11.39 7.36
N VAL A 37 -4.62 -10.11 7.05
CA VAL A 37 -4.86 -9.59 5.70
C VAL A 37 -3.55 -9.12 5.10
N LEU A 38 -2.88 -8.16 5.74
CA LEU A 38 -1.58 -7.63 5.35
C LEU A 38 -0.80 -7.22 6.59
N GLU A 39 0.51 -7.30 6.50
CA GLU A 39 1.43 -6.82 7.52
C GLU A 39 2.51 -5.95 6.91
N GLU A 40 2.77 -4.80 7.51
CA GLU A 40 3.98 -4.04 7.24
C GLU A 40 5.17 -4.70 7.93
N ARG A 41 6.32 -4.73 7.28
CA ARG A 41 7.56 -5.02 7.98
C ARG A 41 7.90 -3.84 8.89
N GLY A 42 8.21 -4.15 10.15
CA GLY A 42 8.50 -3.16 11.17
C GLY A 42 9.74 -2.30 10.89
N ARG A 43 10.48 -1.97 11.91
CA ARG A 43 11.60 -1.00 11.85
C ARG A 43 12.60 -1.22 10.70
N GLU A 44 12.90 -2.47 10.34
CA GLU A 44 13.80 -2.80 9.23
C GLU A 44 13.14 -2.65 7.86
N GLY A 45 11.82 -2.64 7.79
CA GLY A 45 11.04 -2.48 6.56
C GLY A 45 10.72 -1.04 6.21
N ARG A 46 11.00 -0.11 7.11
CA ARG A 46 10.72 1.33 6.91
C ARG A 46 12.04 2.10 6.94
N GLY A 47 12.22 3.00 6.00
CA GLY A 47 13.45 3.77 5.95
C GLY A 47 13.41 4.98 5.05
N PHE A 48 14.38 5.87 5.31
CA PHE A 48 14.66 7.03 4.50
C PHE A 48 16.05 6.86 3.90
N GLU A 49 16.17 7.08 2.61
CA GLU A 49 17.42 7.01 1.88
C GLU A 49 17.56 8.26 0.99
N LYS A 50 18.79 8.63 0.66
CA LYS A 50 19.01 9.64 -0.37
C LYS A 50 18.70 9.02 -1.72
N ALA A 51 17.79 9.64 -2.47
CA ALA A 51 17.54 9.26 -3.85
C ALA A 51 18.73 9.65 -4.73
N SER A 52 18.95 8.91 -5.81
CA SER A 52 19.98 9.22 -6.81
C SER A 52 19.77 10.58 -7.45
N SER A 53 18.54 11.07 -7.47
CA SER A 53 18.13 12.39 -7.98
C SER A 53 18.41 13.56 -7.01
N GLY A 54 18.90 13.29 -5.79
CA GLY A 54 19.26 14.30 -4.80
C GLY A 54 18.20 14.64 -3.77
N GLY A 55 17.03 14.00 -3.77
CA GLY A 55 15.98 14.14 -2.75
C GLY A 55 16.04 13.02 -1.69
N LEU A 56 15.00 12.92 -0.85
CA LEU A 56 14.76 11.78 0.02
C LEU A 56 13.88 10.75 -0.68
N GLN A 57 14.20 9.49 -0.50
CA GLN A 57 13.35 8.37 -0.87
C GLN A 57 12.86 7.69 0.41
N VAL A 58 11.57 7.51 0.51
CA VAL A 58 10.93 6.82 1.65
C VAL A 58 10.47 5.46 1.19
N ARG A 59 10.72 4.43 1.99
CA ARG A 59 10.27 3.06 1.71
C ARG A 59 9.46 2.48 2.84
N GLN A 60 8.48 1.64 2.49
CA GLN A 60 7.76 0.76 3.39
C GLN A 60 7.66 -0.63 2.77
N TYR A 61 8.29 -1.61 3.41
CA TYR A 61 8.16 -3.00 3.00
C TYR A 61 6.89 -3.63 3.56
N LEU A 62 6.27 -4.45 2.71
CA LEU A 62 5.05 -5.19 2.98
C LEU A 62 5.36 -6.69 3.03
N ALA A 63 4.65 -7.43 3.86
CA ALA A 63 4.76 -8.88 3.94
C ALA A 63 3.52 -9.52 3.29
N PHE A 64 3.59 -9.76 1.98
CA PHE A 64 2.55 -10.50 1.26
C PHE A 64 2.53 -11.96 1.68
N GLN A 65 1.34 -12.54 1.76
CA GLN A 65 1.15 -13.93 2.10
C GLN A 65 1.64 -14.86 0.98
N LYS A 66 1.95 -16.11 1.34
CA LYS A 66 2.34 -17.13 0.36
C LYS A 66 1.21 -17.37 -0.63
N GLY A 67 1.52 -17.35 -1.94
CA GLY A 67 0.56 -17.55 -3.02
C GLY A 67 -0.41 -16.39 -3.24
N GLU A 68 -0.23 -15.28 -2.55
CA GLU A 68 -0.99 -14.06 -2.77
C GLU A 68 -0.68 -13.47 -4.14
N LYS A 69 -1.72 -13.12 -4.87
CA LYS A 69 -1.63 -12.43 -6.15
C LYS A 69 -1.97 -10.96 -5.96
N VAL A 70 -1.22 -10.11 -6.64
CA VAL A 70 -1.36 -8.65 -6.56
C VAL A 70 -1.55 -8.10 -7.97
N TYR A 71 -2.52 -7.21 -8.14
CA TYR A 71 -2.95 -6.67 -9.42
C TYR A 71 -3.03 -5.15 -9.35
N GLY A 72 -3.26 -4.51 -10.50
CA GLY A 72 -3.41 -3.07 -10.59
C GLY A 72 -2.13 -2.36 -11.01
N LEU A 73 -1.98 -1.10 -10.66
CA LEU A 73 -0.86 -0.23 -11.06
C LEU A 73 -0.59 -0.33 -12.57
N SER A 74 -1.66 -0.55 -13.35
CA SER A 74 -1.55 -0.91 -14.75
C SER A 74 -1.28 0.31 -15.61
N ARG A 75 -0.44 0.09 -16.62
CA ARG A 75 -0.33 0.94 -17.80
C ARG A 75 -1.18 0.33 -18.90
N GLU A 76 -1.80 1.15 -19.70
CA GLU A 76 -2.76 0.75 -20.73
C GLU A 76 -2.23 -0.32 -21.72
N LYS A 77 -0.92 -0.40 -21.89
CA LYS A 77 -0.26 -1.31 -22.86
C LYS A 77 0.41 -2.54 -22.24
N GLU A 78 0.37 -2.71 -20.94
CA GLU A 78 1.07 -3.81 -20.27
C GLU A 78 0.18 -5.04 -20.12
N LYS A 79 0.70 -6.20 -20.54
CA LYS A 79 0.01 -7.50 -20.45
C LYS A 79 0.25 -8.23 -19.12
N ILE A 80 1.01 -7.63 -18.18
CA ILE A 80 1.31 -8.27 -16.90
C ILE A 80 0.16 -7.98 -15.94
N LEU A 81 -0.57 -9.03 -15.57
CA LEU A 81 -1.69 -8.93 -14.64
C LEU A 81 -1.24 -9.10 -13.19
N ASP A 82 -0.44 -10.12 -12.89
CA ASP A 82 0.06 -10.37 -11.54
C ASP A 82 1.38 -9.61 -11.33
N LEU A 83 1.39 -8.70 -10.38
CA LEU A 83 2.55 -7.85 -10.06
C LEU A 83 3.63 -8.57 -9.23
N ARG A 84 3.37 -9.79 -8.77
CA ARG A 84 4.34 -10.55 -7.99
C ARG A 84 5.60 -10.83 -8.83
N GLY A 85 6.76 -10.64 -8.22
CA GLY A 85 8.06 -10.79 -8.90
C GLY A 85 8.41 -9.66 -9.86
N SER A 86 7.70 -8.53 -9.82
CA SER A 86 7.91 -7.40 -10.72
C SER A 86 8.10 -6.07 -9.99
N ALA A 87 8.49 -5.04 -10.73
CA ALA A 87 8.49 -3.66 -10.24
C ALA A 87 7.67 -2.75 -11.17
N ARG A 88 7.08 -1.69 -10.59
CA ARG A 88 6.32 -0.67 -11.31
C ARG A 88 6.73 0.71 -10.85
N TYR A 89 7.02 1.57 -11.81
CA TYR A 89 7.28 2.99 -11.59
C TYR A 89 6.10 3.81 -12.06
N LEU A 90 5.48 4.54 -11.14
CA LEU A 90 4.35 5.44 -11.39
C LEU A 90 4.85 6.87 -11.28
N SER A 91 4.96 7.56 -12.40
CA SER A 91 5.35 8.96 -12.46
C SER A 91 4.14 9.84 -12.77
N GLY A 92 3.91 10.86 -11.97
CA GLY A 92 2.84 11.84 -12.21
C GLY A 92 3.02 12.69 -13.49
N ASN A 93 4.20 12.63 -14.10
CA ASN A 93 4.54 13.40 -15.31
C ASN A 93 4.37 12.61 -16.60
N SER A 94 3.94 11.37 -16.55
CA SER A 94 3.69 10.59 -17.76
C SER A 94 2.36 10.99 -18.39
N ARG A 95 2.33 11.05 -19.73
CA ARG A 95 1.09 11.24 -20.49
C ARG A 95 0.15 10.02 -20.42
N GLU A 96 0.59 8.97 -19.73
CA GLU A 96 -0.17 7.74 -19.54
C GLU A 96 -1.02 7.87 -18.26
N VAL A 97 -2.27 7.50 -18.34
CA VAL A 97 -3.16 7.39 -17.19
C VAL A 97 -2.70 6.18 -16.37
N HIS A 98 -2.22 6.45 -15.17
CA HIS A 98 -1.87 5.41 -14.21
C HIS A 98 -3.00 5.27 -13.19
N LEU A 99 -3.50 4.07 -13.02
CA LEU A 99 -4.37 3.73 -11.91
C LEU A 99 -3.48 3.49 -10.67
N PRO A 100 -3.43 4.39 -9.69
CA PRO A 100 -2.55 4.22 -8.52
C PRO A 100 -3.09 3.19 -7.52
N LEU A 101 -4.06 2.40 -7.92
CA LEU A 101 -4.67 1.35 -7.10
C LEU A 101 -3.97 0.01 -7.33
N MET A 102 -3.40 -0.52 -6.28
CA MET A 102 -2.98 -1.91 -6.17
C MET A 102 -4.04 -2.68 -5.40
N PHE A 103 -4.44 -3.86 -5.86
CA PHE A 103 -5.37 -4.72 -5.15
C PHE A 103 -4.89 -6.16 -5.07
N SER A 104 -5.19 -6.80 -3.96
CA SER A 104 -4.82 -8.17 -3.66
C SER A 104 -5.99 -9.13 -3.80
N GLY A 105 -5.70 -10.33 -4.28
CA GLY A 105 -6.63 -11.46 -4.22
C GLY A 105 -7.03 -11.89 -2.80
N LYS A 106 -6.45 -11.26 -1.77
CA LYS A 106 -6.82 -11.46 -0.35
C LYS A 106 -7.89 -10.49 0.15
N GLY A 107 -8.46 -9.67 -0.74
CA GLY A 107 -9.58 -8.80 -0.38
C GLY A 107 -9.17 -7.45 0.22
N TYR A 108 -8.17 -6.82 -0.35
CA TYR A 108 -7.78 -5.46 0.00
C TYR A 108 -7.16 -4.71 -1.18
N GLY A 109 -7.18 -3.38 -1.10
CA GLY A 109 -6.47 -2.48 -1.98
C GLY A 109 -5.56 -1.53 -1.22
N ILE A 110 -4.51 -1.07 -1.90
CA ILE A 110 -3.62 -0.01 -1.44
C ILE A 110 -3.56 1.08 -2.50
N VAL A 111 -3.76 2.31 -2.08
CA VAL A 111 -3.61 3.50 -2.91
C VAL A 111 -2.55 4.38 -2.30
N PRO A 112 -1.35 4.48 -2.88
CA PRO A 112 -0.36 5.44 -2.45
C PRO A 112 -0.90 6.86 -2.59
N ALA A 113 -0.83 7.65 -1.51
CA ALA A 113 -1.28 9.03 -1.45
C ALA A 113 -0.09 9.97 -1.53
N ALA A 114 0.62 9.95 -2.66
CA ALA A 114 1.82 10.75 -2.84
C ALA A 114 1.65 11.72 -4.01
N GLY A 115 2.02 12.98 -3.79
CA GLY A 115 2.29 13.95 -4.85
C GLY A 115 3.64 13.73 -5.56
N ALA A 116 4.26 12.58 -5.36
CA ALA A 116 5.60 12.20 -5.80
C ALA A 116 5.56 10.88 -6.56
N PRO A 117 6.59 10.56 -7.37
CA PRO A 117 6.69 9.28 -8.02
C PRO A 117 6.68 8.12 -7.02
N VAL A 118 5.94 7.07 -7.34
CA VAL A 118 5.80 5.87 -6.53
C VAL A 118 6.36 4.68 -7.27
N ILE A 119 7.15 3.87 -6.57
CA ILE A 119 7.67 2.61 -7.06
C ILE A 119 7.04 1.49 -6.23
N PHE A 120 6.33 0.59 -6.88
CA PHE A 120 6.04 -0.73 -6.33
C PHE A 120 7.17 -1.66 -6.71
N CYS A 121 7.68 -2.45 -5.75
CA CYS A 121 8.70 -3.45 -5.99
C CYS A 121 8.32 -4.76 -5.29
N ASP A 122 8.41 -5.88 -6.00
CA ASP A 122 8.35 -7.24 -5.45
C ASP A 122 9.43 -8.10 -6.10
N ILE A 123 10.68 -7.65 -5.97
CA ILE A 123 11.86 -8.35 -6.50
C ILE A 123 12.71 -8.81 -5.32
N ALA A 124 13.05 -10.09 -5.26
CA ALA A 124 13.73 -10.70 -4.12
C ALA A 124 15.01 -9.96 -3.67
N ALA A 125 15.78 -9.41 -4.62
CA ALA A 125 17.00 -8.66 -4.33
C ALA A 125 16.75 -7.28 -3.69
N TYR A 126 15.57 -6.69 -3.88
CA TYR A 126 15.24 -5.33 -3.43
C TYR A 126 14.15 -5.29 -2.36
N GLY A 127 13.51 -6.43 -2.09
CA GLY A 127 12.40 -6.54 -1.15
C GLY A 127 11.05 -6.24 -1.80
N THR A 128 10.01 -6.36 -0.98
CA THR A 128 8.61 -6.20 -1.39
C THR A 128 8.01 -4.99 -0.70
N GLY A 129 7.55 -3.99 -1.44
CA GLY A 129 6.96 -2.81 -0.83
C GLY A 129 6.72 -1.65 -1.78
N ILE A 130 6.53 -0.49 -1.15
CA ILE A 130 6.28 0.79 -1.80
C ILE A 130 7.42 1.73 -1.46
N LEU A 131 7.94 2.39 -2.49
CA LEU A 131 8.93 3.46 -2.36
C LEU A 131 8.34 4.73 -2.95
N MET A 132 8.57 5.86 -2.29
CA MET A 132 8.16 7.18 -2.76
C MET A 132 9.39 8.06 -2.90
N GLU A 133 9.62 8.58 -4.11
CA GLU A 133 10.73 9.48 -4.39
C GLU A 133 10.36 10.92 -4.03
N ASN A 134 11.34 11.69 -3.56
CA ASN A 134 11.15 13.08 -3.14
C ASN A 134 10.00 13.26 -2.14
N ALA A 135 9.87 12.34 -1.20
CA ALA A 135 8.85 12.32 -0.17
C ALA A 135 9.48 12.35 1.23
N GLU A 136 8.85 13.05 2.16
CA GLU A 136 9.27 13.13 3.56
C GLU A 136 8.49 12.15 4.46
N GLN A 137 7.45 11.53 3.91
CA GLN A 137 6.59 10.57 4.60
C GLN A 137 6.08 9.50 3.64
N ILE A 138 5.69 8.35 4.20
CA ILE A 138 4.86 7.36 3.52
C ILE A 138 3.41 7.62 3.89
N ASP A 139 2.58 7.78 2.87
CA ASP A 139 1.16 7.93 3.02
C ASP A 139 0.44 7.04 2.00
N TYR A 140 -0.55 6.27 2.47
CA TYR A 140 -1.38 5.43 1.62
C TYR A 140 -2.72 5.13 2.25
N TYR A 141 -3.73 4.91 1.44
CA TYR A 141 -5.02 4.38 1.85
C TYR A 141 -5.00 2.86 1.77
N PHE A 142 -5.46 2.22 2.83
CA PHE A 142 -5.76 0.80 2.85
C PHE A 142 -7.28 0.62 2.74
N ILE A 143 -7.73 -0.10 1.72
CA ILE A 143 -9.14 -0.33 1.41
C ILE A 143 -9.43 -1.82 1.64
N ALA A 144 -10.27 -2.14 2.62
CA ALA A 144 -10.80 -3.50 2.78
C ALA A 144 -11.94 -3.74 1.79
N GLY A 145 -12.01 -4.93 1.20
CA GLY A 145 -13.09 -5.32 0.30
C GLY A 145 -12.97 -6.80 -0.04
N ARG A 146 -14.09 -7.51 -0.07
CA ARG A 146 -14.11 -8.95 -0.37
C ARG A 146 -13.88 -9.26 -1.83
N GLN A 147 -14.28 -8.32 -2.70
CA GLN A 147 -14.17 -8.42 -4.14
C GLN A 147 -13.54 -7.17 -4.73
N LYS A 148 -12.97 -7.31 -5.94
CA LYS A 148 -12.33 -6.22 -6.65
C LYS A 148 -13.26 -5.01 -6.83
N ASP A 149 -14.51 -5.24 -7.15
CA ASP A 149 -15.47 -4.18 -7.45
C ASP A 149 -15.75 -3.32 -6.21
N GLU A 150 -15.85 -3.93 -5.02
CA GLU A 150 -15.98 -3.21 -3.74
C GLU A 150 -14.79 -2.29 -3.47
N ILE A 151 -13.57 -2.76 -3.78
CA ILE A 151 -12.34 -1.99 -3.62
C ILE A 151 -12.30 -0.82 -4.61
N VAL A 152 -12.66 -1.07 -5.86
CA VAL A 152 -12.72 -0.04 -6.92
C VAL A 152 -13.77 1.02 -6.58
N ASP A 153 -14.95 0.61 -6.15
CA ASP A 153 -16.02 1.53 -5.76
C ASP A 153 -15.63 2.39 -4.54
N ALA A 154 -14.96 1.81 -3.56
CA ALA A 154 -14.44 2.56 -2.41
C ALA A 154 -13.37 3.57 -2.83
N TRP A 155 -12.47 3.17 -3.73
CA TRP A 155 -11.47 4.07 -4.30
C TRP A 155 -12.10 5.20 -5.11
N LEU A 156 -13.08 4.92 -5.97
CA LEU A 156 -13.80 5.93 -6.73
C LEU A 156 -14.52 6.94 -5.81
N ARG A 157 -15.09 6.49 -4.71
CA ARG A 157 -15.68 7.39 -3.69
C ARG A 157 -14.64 8.28 -3.03
N LEU A 158 -13.46 7.77 -2.73
CA LEU A 158 -12.35 8.58 -2.25
C LEU A 158 -11.96 9.65 -3.28
N CYS A 159 -11.80 9.27 -4.56
CA CYS A 159 -11.46 10.18 -5.64
C CYS A 159 -12.59 11.19 -5.95
N GLY A 160 -13.84 10.76 -5.91
CA GLY A 160 -15.00 11.62 -6.22
C GLY A 160 -15.13 12.83 -5.28
N ASN A 161 -14.68 12.71 -4.06
CA ASN A 161 -14.61 13.85 -3.12
C ASN A 161 -13.51 14.87 -3.48
N PHE A 162 -12.52 14.48 -4.28
CA PHE A 162 -11.45 15.37 -4.76
C PHE A 162 -11.83 16.09 -6.07
N PHE A 163 -12.77 15.54 -6.86
CA PHE A 163 -13.21 16.17 -8.11
C PHE A 163 -14.39 17.13 -7.93
N ASN A 164 -15.00 17.17 -6.75
CA ASN A 164 -16.15 18.02 -6.42
C ASN A 164 -15.82 19.14 -5.40
N ALA A 165 -14.54 19.39 -5.13
CA ALA A 165 -14.07 20.42 -4.22
C ALA A 165 -13.53 21.65 -4.96
#